data_61b0bc551f51cdad059f9114adc0930f
#
_entry.id   61b0bc551f51cdad059f9114adc0930f
#
_cell.length_a   1.000
_cell.length_b   1.000
_cell.length_c   1.000
_cell.angle_alpha   90.00
_cell.angle_beta   90.00
_cell.angle_gamma   90.00
#
_symmetry.space_group_name_H-M   'P 1'
#
loop_
_entity.id
_entity.type
_entity.pdbx_description
1 polymer ?
#
loop_
_entity_poly.entity_id
_entity_poly.type
_entity_poly.pdbx_seq_one_letter_code
_entity_poly.pdbx_strand_id
1 'polypeptide(L)'
;MSEDKVELLSTPYGEVAYESFRELGFAFADKSSVIKELERKNTPCYPVLLRPRRFGKSTFVQMLKCFYDISYKDRYEEIFNGKSIYTKKLPSHNTYHVINFDFSMVNTQSNTAMLNSFFSAVANGIDDFKRRYPDFTFDYKELDKSDSVTLFNNFASAYSDYAKAVLSLNASENNNYGRLYVMIDEYDNFADQILSQDIELLRTITGDNGFLKAFYAAIKAAAANANCISKTFITGVSSVSLDSLTSGFNIARNVTSRACFNEYAGFTEEELTELIPKLVDIEQIGVSVEEIITRMKPVYDGYCFSHQAEHTVFNSSMCLYYLDEMRLAGEFLPPEDYLDPASDHDGSKLKQLFEIAEPGLADAIINTYLSDNRFFIKDLAENINLNKTAKYDRIQLLSMLYYLGYLTIDKTLSRIGRLALKIPNLFMSKLFAQCTADLRLKPSKVFSDSVLDITALQNVQDDISSFASSCTEFLSRIFTNQVLTHMSEMALNLTLFTKLDSMDAVFSEMQKSLRVVGDGEKFADLVITVNVGQENECIYLIELKYVTKTDATEAKIQNTIKDATAQVQRYKSAIEFRDRQIKAYAMVFVGSECVHCG
;
A
#
# COMPACT_ATOMS: atom_id res chain seq x y z
N MET A 1 -30.48 35.43 -5.91
CA MET A 1 -29.14 35.40 -5.35
C MET A 1 -28.49 34.17 -5.99
N SER A 2 -27.52 34.36 -6.86
CA SER A 2 -26.75 33.24 -7.41
C SER A 2 -25.95 32.64 -6.25
N GLU A 3 -26.28 31.41 -5.85
CA GLU A 3 -25.43 30.63 -5.00
C GLU A 3 -24.10 30.50 -5.73
N ASP A 4 -23.04 31.02 -5.14
CA ASP A 4 -21.68 30.81 -5.63
C ASP A 4 -21.43 29.31 -5.53
N LYS A 5 -21.56 28.59 -6.65
CA LYS A 5 -21.13 27.19 -6.72
C LYS A 5 -19.64 27.16 -6.34
N VAL A 6 -19.31 26.45 -5.28
CA VAL A 6 -17.92 26.22 -4.90
C VAL A 6 -17.23 25.55 -6.11
N GLU A 7 -16.23 26.21 -6.67
CA GLU A 7 -15.45 25.64 -7.76
C GLU A 7 -14.66 24.44 -7.22
N LEU A 8 -15.01 23.24 -7.68
CA LEU A 8 -14.35 22.01 -7.27
C LEU A 8 -12.93 21.98 -7.83
N LEU A 9 -12.00 21.57 -6.99
CA LEU A 9 -10.61 21.35 -7.37
C LEU A 9 -10.47 19.98 -8.06
N SER A 10 -9.38 19.80 -8.80
CA SER A 10 -9.03 18.51 -9.39
C SER A 10 -8.26 17.63 -8.41
N THR A 11 -8.31 16.31 -8.62
CA THR A 11 -7.47 15.38 -7.87
C THR A 11 -6.04 15.41 -8.41
N PRO A 12 -4.99 15.36 -7.57
CA PRO A 12 -3.62 15.21 -8.02
C PRO A 12 -3.28 13.74 -8.33
N TYR A 13 -4.26 12.92 -8.75
CA TYR A 13 -4.01 11.52 -9.09
C TYR A 13 -3.09 11.43 -10.30
N GLY A 14 -1.95 10.72 -10.12
CA GLY A 14 -0.91 10.63 -11.15
C GLY A 14 0.07 11.81 -11.20
N GLU A 15 -0.17 12.89 -10.44
CA GLU A 15 0.68 14.08 -10.42
C GLU A 15 1.65 14.07 -9.23
N VAL A 16 2.88 14.55 -9.45
CA VAL A 16 3.92 14.61 -8.42
C VAL A 16 4.55 15.99 -8.27
N ALA A 17 4.34 16.90 -9.21
CA ALA A 17 4.93 18.24 -9.24
C ALA A 17 4.27 19.16 -8.17
N TYR A 18 4.65 18.98 -6.91
CA TYR A 18 4.05 19.68 -5.75
C TYR A 18 4.03 21.21 -5.90
N GLU A 19 5.06 21.80 -6.51
CA GLU A 19 5.13 23.25 -6.76
C GLU A 19 4.01 23.79 -7.63
N SER A 20 3.40 22.95 -8.47
CA SER A 20 2.35 23.35 -9.42
C SER A 20 0.93 23.03 -8.91
N PHE A 21 0.79 22.34 -7.79
CA PHE A 21 -0.53 21.91 -7.31
C PHE A 21 -1.51 23.06 -7.13
N ARG A 22 -1.03 24.19 -6.60
CA ARG A 22 -1.89 25.36 -6.38
C ARG A 22 -2.25 26.07 -7.70
N GLU A 23 -1.30 26.22 -8.61
CA GLU A 23 -1.52 26.85 -9.92
C GLU A 23 -2.48 26.03 -10.79
N LEU A 24 -2.40 24.71 -10.70
CA LEU A 24 -3.23 23.77 -11.46
C LEU A 24 -4.56 23.46 -10.79
N GLY A 25 -4.85 24.05 -9.63
CA GLY A 25 -6.11 23.84 -8.93
C GLY A 25 -6.29 22.42 -8.37
N PHE A 26 -5.20 21.77 -7.95
CA PHE A 26 -5.27 20.46 -7.30
C PHE A 26 -5.52 20.59 -5.80
N ALA A 27 -6.41 19.77 -5.28
CA ALA A 27 -6.61 19.62 -3.84
C ALA A 27 -5.61 18.59 -3.29
N PHE A 28 -4.89 18.94 -2.22
CA PHE A 28 -3.89 18.10 -1.61
C PHE A 28 -3.92 18.21 -0.08
N ALA A 29 -3.76 17.07 0.61
CA ALA A 29 -3.65 17.03 2.07
C ALA A 29 -2.33 17.65 2.55
N ASP A 30 -2.38 18.44 3.62
CA ASP A 30 -1.21 19.15 4.14
C ASP A 30 -0.30 18.25 4.98
N LYS A 31 0.74 17.69 4.38
CA LYS A 31 1.79 16.91 5.04
C LYS A 31 2.95 17.75 5.58
N SER A 32 2.91 19.08 5.44
CA SER A 32 4.03 19.95 5.79
C SER A 32 4.35 19.97 7.30
N SER A 33 3.41 19.56 8.16
CA SER A 33 3.65 19.40 9.60
C SER A 33 4.79 18.42 9.92
N VAL A 34 5.00 17.41 9.09
CA VAL A 34 6.05 16.39 9.25
C VAL A 34 7.47 16.97 9.12
N ILE A 35 7.62 18.10 8.42
CA ILE A 35 8.92 18.81 8.33
C ILE A 35 9.44 19.18 9.71
N LYS A 36 8.57 19.51 10.68
CA LYS A 36 8.98 19.80 12.06
C LYS A 36 9.64 18.60 12.73
N GLU A 37 9.15 17.41 12.42
CA GLU A 37 9.71 16.17 12.96
C GLU A 37 11.09 15.88 12.38
N LEU A 38 11.31 16.20 11.10
CA LEU A 38 12.63 16.10 10.45
C LEU A 38 13.64 17.11 11.00
N GLU A 39 13.17 18.24 11.55
CA GLU A 39 14.02 19.29 12.14
C GLU A 39 14.24 19.14 13.65
N ARG A 40 13.64 18.14 14.29
CA ARG A 40 13.89 17.87 15.71
C ARG A 40 15.32 17.42 15.96
N LYS A 41 15.92 17.89 17.05
CA LYS A 41 17.32 17.56 17.43
C LYS A 41 17.61 16.06 17.58
N ASN A 42 16.59 15.26 17.91
CA ASN A 42 16.71 13.80 18.04
C ASN A 42 16.38 13.04 16.74
N THR A 43 16.02 13.73 15.67
CA THR A 43 15.87 13.13 14.34
C THR A 43 17.23 13.06 13.65
N PRO A 44 17.62 11.90 13.10
CA PRO A 44 18.89 11.78 12.39
C PRO A 44 18.98 12.74 11.21
N CYS A 45 20.18 13.24 10.91
CA CYS A 45 20.41 14.06 9.70
C CYS A 45 20.26 13.26 8.40
N TYR A 46 20.28 11.93 8.49
CA TYR A 46 20.26 11.00 7.35
C TYR A 46 19.15 9.96 7.53
N PRO A 47 17.86 10.38 7.55
CA PRO A 47 16.74 9.46 7.74
C PRO A 47 16.47 8.66 6.47
N VAL A 48 16.04 7.40 6.68
CA VAL A 48 15.42 6.54 5.67
C VAL A 48 13.97 6.30 6.10
N LEU A 49 13.03 6.62 5.23
CA LEU A 49 11.59 6.47 5.45
C LEU A 49 10.96 5.63 4.35
N LEU A 50 10.48 4.45 4.71
CA LEU A 50 9.88 3.49 3.78
C LEU A 50 8.35 3.49 3.91
N ARG A 51 7.66 3.39 2.77
CA ARG A 51 6.21 3.18 2.70
C ARG A 51 5.88 2.33 1.47
N PRO A 52 4.79 1.60 1.51
CA PRO A 52 4.30 0.89 0.33
C PRO A 52 4.14 1.84 -0.86
N ARG A 53 4.01 1.28 -2.04
CA ARG A 53 3.70 2.05 -3.24
C ARG A 53 2.37 2.79 -3.08
N ARG A 54 2.21 3.93 -3.79
CA ARG A 54 0.95 4.70 -3.86
C ARG A 54 0.53 5.40 -2.56
N PHE A 55 1.48 5.64 -1.64
CA PHE A 55 1.23 6.42 -0.42
C PHE A 55 1.62 7.91 -0.54
N GLY A 56 2.10 8.38 -1.70
CA GLY A 56 2.48 9.78 -1.91
C GLY A 56 3.91 10.12 -1.48
N LYS A 57 4.83 9.14 -1.45
CA LYS A 57 6.26 9.35 -1.11
C LYS A 57 6.93 10.40 -2.00
N SER A 58 6.81 10.25 -3.32
CA SER A 58 7.44 11.16 -4.29
C SER A 58 6.91 12.58 -4.18
N THR A 59 5.60 12.75 -3.96
CA THR A 59 4.98 14.06 -3.70
C THR A 59 5.55 14.69 -2.43
N PHE A 60 5.77 13.89 -1.37
CA PHE A 60 6.41 14.36 -0.14
C PHE A 60 7.86 14.79 -0.38
N VAL A 61 8.64 14.05 -1.17
CA VAL A 61 10.01 14.45 -1.58
C VAL A 61 10.00 15.78 -2.31
N GLN A 62 9.05 15.99 -3.25
CA GLN A 62 8.91 17.26 -3.94
C GLN A 62 8.52 18.41 -2.99
N MET A 63 7.65 18.16 -2.03
CA MET A 63 7.33 19.14 -0.98
C MET A 63 8.57 19.50 -0.15
N LEU A 64 9.40 18.52 0.24
CA LEU A 64 10.65 18.77 0.95
C LEU A 64 11.62 19.60 0.09
N LYS A 65 11.72 19.30 -1.22
CA LYS A 65 12.53 20.09 -2.16
C LYS A 65 12.07 21.55 -2.16
N CYS A 66 10.78 21.81 -2.33
CA CYS A 66 10.23 23.17 -2.31
C CYS A 66 10.51 23.90 -0.97
N PHE A 67 10.48 23.18 0.15
CA PHE A 67 10.70 23.76 1.47
C PHE A 67 12.16 24.10 1.74
N TYR A 68 13.11 23.22 1.39
CA TYR A 68 14.51 23.36 1.77
C TYR A 68 15.37 24.10 0.75
N ASP A 69 15.01 24.00 -0.56
CA ASP A 69 15.84 24.50 -1.65
C ASP A 69 15.80 26.02 -1.76
N ILE A 70 16.97 26.64 -1.82
CA ILE A 70 17.17 28.10 -1.98
C ILE A 70 16.48 28.60 -3.25
N SER A 71 16.43 27.80 -4.31
CA SER A 71 15.81 28.19 -5.59
C SER A 71 14.31 28.48 -5.50
N TYR A 72 13.63 27.98 -4.45
CA TYR A 72 12.21 28.25 -4.19
C TYR A 72 11.96 29.39 -3.19
N LYS A 73 13.00 30.14 -2.78
CA LYS A 73 12.88 31.18 -1.76
C LYS A 73 11.82 32.24 -2.12
N ASP A 74 11.80 32.68 -3.36
CA ASP A 74 10.86 33.71 -3.82
C ASP A 74 9.43 33.16 -4.02
N ARG A 75 9.27 31.83 -4.15
CA ARG A 75 7.98 31.13 -4.28
C ARG A 75 7.49 30.54 -2.96
N TYR A 76 8.22 30.70 -1.87
CA TYR A 76 7.89 30.07 -0.58
C TYR A 76 6.47 30.44 -0.09
N GLU A 77 6.11 31.72 -0.16
CA GLU A 77 4.80 32.20 0.24
C GLU A 77 3.68 31.64 -0.66
N GLU A 78 3.90 31.61 -1.96
CA GLU A 78 2.97 31.02 -2.92
C GLU A 78 2.69 29.54 -2.62
N ILE A 79 3.73 28.75 -2.36
CA ILE A 79 3.64 27.30 -2.19
C ILE A 79 3.08 26.93 -0.80
N PHE A 80 3.53 27.61 0.26
CA PHE A 80 3.27 27.21 1.65
C PHE A 80 2.26 28.08 2.40
N ASN A 81 1.79 29.19 1.85
CA ASN A 81 0.75 29.99 2.50
C ASN A 81 -0.50 29.15 2.75
N GLY A 82 -1.02 29.19 3.98
CA GLY A 82 -2.12 28.35 4.44
C GLY A 82 -1.77 26.93 4.87
N LYS A 83 -0.50 26.51 4.72
CA LYS A 83 0.00 25.21 5.21
C LYS A 83 0.49 25.31 6.66
N SER A 84 0.43 24.20 7.39
CA SER A 84 0.77 24.13 8.82
C SER A 84 2.23 24.53 9.13
N ILE A 85 3.15 24.35 8.19
CA ILE A 85 4.55 24.73 8.32
C ILE A 85 4.80 26.22 8.12
N TYR A 86 3.94 26.92 7.36
CA TYR A 86 4.14 28.33 7.00
C TYR A 86 4.28 29.23 8.22
N THR A 87 3.44 29.02 9.24
CA THR A 87 3.44 29.83 10.48
C THR A 87 4.63 29.56 11.39
N LYS A 88 5.40 28.50 11.17
CA LYS A 88 6.45 28.04 12.10
C LYS A 88 7.80 28.68 11.87
N LYS A 89 8.06 29.30 10.71
CA LYS A 89 9.30 30.00 10.35
C LYS A 89 10.56 29.24 10.78
N LEU A 90 10.67 27.97 10.38
CA LEU A 90 11.85 27.16 10.70
C LEU A 90 13.10 27.78 10.04
N PRO A 91 14.24 27.87 10.74
CA PRO A 91 15.45 28.50 10.21
C PRO A 91 16.02 27.79 8.98
N SER A 92 15.61 26.56 8.73
CA SER A 92 16.07 25.69 7.65
C SER A 92 15.32 25.89 6.32
N HIS A 93 14.23 26.68 6.28
CA HIS A 93 13.49 26.88 5.04
C HIS A 93 14.33 27.65 4.02
N ASN A 94 14.37 27.17 2.79
CA ASN A 94 15.08 27.75 1.66
C ASN A 94 16.54 28.15 1.96
N THR A 95 17.26 27.25 2.66
CA THR A 95 18.66 27.48 3.05
C THR A 95 19.63 26.46 2.49
N TYR A 96 19.16 25.41 1.83
CA TYR A 96 19.97 24.36 1.23
C TYR A 96 20.00 24.46 -0.29
N HIS A 97 21.09 23.99 -0.88
CA HIS A 97 21.06 23.53 -2.26
C HIS A 97 20.56 22.08 -2.28
N VAL A 98 19.47 21.79 -2.96
CA VAL A 98 18.88 20.45 -2.99
C VAL A 98 19.24 19.74 -4.29
N ILE A 99 19.74 18.50 -4.19
CA ILE A 99 19.84 17.58 -5.32
C ILE A 99 18.93 16.37 -5.07
N ASN A 100 18.15 15.99 -6.07
CA ASN A 100 17.26 14.84 -6.01
C ASN A 100 17.68 13.78 -7.02
N PHE A 101 17.83 12.54 -6.57
CA PHE A 101 18.03 11.36 -7.40
C PHE A 101 16.77 10.51 -7.36
N ASP A 102 16.21 10.20 -8.52
CA ASP A 102 15.05 9.33 -8.68
C ASP A 102 15.48 8.06 -9.42
N PHE A 103 15.36 6.92 -8.75
CA PHE A 103 15.75 5.62 -9.31
C PHE A 103 14.57 4.80 -9.85
N SER A 104 13.39 5.41 -10.02
CA SER A 104 12.20 4.75 -10.55
C SER A 104 12.38 4.16 -11.95
N MET A 105 13.20 4.79 -12.78
CA MET A 105 13.41 4.47 -14.20
C MET A 105 14.67 3.60 -14.46
N VAL A 106 15.30 3.04 -13.42
CA VAL A 106 16.47 2.17 -13.61
C VAL A 106 16.05 0.87 -14.31
N ASN A 107 16.69 0.59 -15.46
CA ASN A 107 16.38 -0.56 -16.31
C ASN A 107 17.06 -1.84 -15.79
N THR A 108 16.28 -2.87 -15.53
CA THR A 108 16.75 -4.12 -14.92
C THR A 108 16.95 -5.30 -15.91
N GLN A 109 16.82 -5.05 -17.22
CA GLN A 109 16.89 -6.12 -18.23
C GLN A 109 18.27 -6.77 -18.35
N SER A 110 19.35 -6.06 -18.02
CA SER A 110 20.72 -6.58 -17.98
C SER A 110 21.61 -5.74 -17.07
N ASN A 111 22.72 -6.29 -16.62
CA ASN A 111 23.70 -5.54 -15.81
C ASN A 111 24.17 -4.25 -16.50
N THR A 112 24.49 -4.30 -17.80
CA THR A 112 24.93 -3.13 -18.57
C THR A 112 23.81 -2.07 -18.68
N ALA A 113 22.59 -2.50 -19.01
CA ALA A 113 21.43 -1.58 -19.09
C ALA A 113 21.17 -0.90 -17.75
N MET A 114 21.31 -1.65 -16.67
CA MET A 114 21.11 -1.14 -15.31
C MET A 114 22.19 -0.14 -14.92
N LEU A 115 23.49 -0.42 -15.11
CA LEU A 115 24.57 0.51 -14.80
C LEU A 115 24.41 1.81 -15.59
N ASN A 116 24.11 1.72 -16.89
CA ASN A 116 23.90 2.88 -17.74
C ASN A 116 22.69 3.71 -17.34
N SER A 117 21.57 3.07 -17.00
CA SER A 117 20.36 3.78 -16.56
C SER A 117 20.50 4.34 -15.15
N PHE A 118 21.22 3.69 -14.26
CA PHE A 118 21.57 4.23 -12.95
C PHE A 118 22.48 5.48 -13.08
N PHE A 119 23.50 5.40 -13.93
CA PHE A 119 24.32 6.57 -14.28
C PHE A 119 23.44 7.71 -14.81
N SER A 120 22.51 7.41 -15.74
CA SER A 120 21.60 8.40 -16.30
C SER A 120 20.69 9.04 -15.24
N ALA A 121 20.20 8.26 -14.26
CA ALA A 121 19.42 8.79 -13.16
C ALA A 121 20.21 9.77 -12.28
N VAL A 122 21.48 9.43 -11.97
CA VAL A 122 22.38 10.34 -11.24
C VAL A 122 22.69 11.60 -12.07
N ALA A 123 22.98 11.44 -13.38
CA ALA A 123 23.25 12.54 -14.29
C ALA A 123 22.05 13.50 -14.44
N ASN A 124 20.83 12.95 -14.53
CA ASN A 124 19.60 13.74 -14.59
C ASN A 124 19.42 14.61 -13.34
N GLY A 125 19.69 14.05 -12.15
CA GLY A 125 19.67 14.81 -10.91
C GLY A 125 20.69 15.96 -10.90
N ILE A 126 21.89 15.70 -11.41
CA ILE A 126 22.96 16.72 -11.55
C ILE A 126 22.55 17.80 -12.57
N ASP A 127 21.98 17.41 -13.70
CA ASP A 127 21.54 18.37 -14.72
C ASP A 127 20.36 19.23 -14.24
N ASP A 128 19.42 18.64 -13.49
CA ASP A 128 18.36 19.40 -12.81
C ASP A 128 18.95 20.39 -11.80
N PHE A 129 19.93 19.97 -11.03
CA PHE A 129 20.67 20.83 -10.11
C PHE A 129 21.33 22.01 -10.85
N LYS A 130 22.06 21.76 -11.95
CA LYS A 130 22.71 22.81 -12.77
C LYS A 130 21.71 23.80 -13.35
N ARG A 131 20.52 23.35 -13.76
CA ARG A 131 19.46 24.26 -14.25
C ARG A 131 18.98 25.23 -13.18
N ARG A 132 18.89 24.78 -11.93
CA ARG A 132 18.48 25.62 -10.79
C ARG A 132 19.58 26.53 -10.25
N TYR A 133 20.85 26.13 -10.46
CA TYR A 133 22.04 26.88 -10.02
C TYR A 133 22.99 27.13 -11.20
N PRO A 134 22.66 28.09 -12.07
CA PRO A 134 23.43 28.32 -13.30
C PRO A 134 24.88 28.76 -13.05
N ASP A 135 25.19 29.31 -11.88
CA ASP A 135 26.55 29.66 -11.49
C ASP A 135 27.42 28.45 -11.12
N PHE A 136 26.80 27.29 -10.90
CA PHE A 136 27.50 26.03 -10.68
C PHE A 136 27.86 25.38 -12.01
N THR A 137 29.16 25.28 -12.31
CA THR A 137 29.65 24.64 -13.54
C THR A 137 30.22 23.27 -13.26
N PHE A 138 29.76 22.28 -14.00
CA PHE A 138 30.23 20.90 -13.92
C PHE A 138 30.03 20.18 -15.24
N ASP A 139 31.07 19.52 -15.76
CA ASP A 139 31.03 18.73 -17.00
C ASP A 139 31.44 17.28 -16.73
N TYR A 140 30.69 16.33 -17.30
CA TYR A 140 30.90 14.91 -17.15
C TYR A 140 30.78 14.14 -18.48
N LYS A 141 30.83 14.81 -19.61
CA LYS A 141 30.61 14.24 -20.96
C LYS A 141 31.62 13.13 -21.32
N GLU A 142 32.82 13.21 -20.78
CA GLU A 142 33.90 12.25 -21.04
C GLU A 142 33.91 11.07 -20.06
N LEU A 143 33.02 11.03 -19.06
CA LEU A 143 32.97 9.91 -18.12
C LEU A 143 32.33 8.67 -18.75
N ASP A 144 32.78 7.51 -18.30
CA ASP A 144 32.14 6.23 -18.61
C ASP A 144 30.71 6.23 -18.08
N LYS A 145 29.75 6.03 -18.97
CA LYS A 145 28.31 6.04 -18.65
C LYS A 145 27.85 4.86 -17.77
N SER A 146 28.75 3.98 -17.38
CA SER A 146 28.49 2.94 -16.40
C SER A 146 29.03 3.26 -15.00
N ASP A 147 29.86 4.32 -14.85
CA ASP A 147 30.53 4.68 -13.60
C ASP A 147 29.84 5.85 -12.89
N SER A 148 28.71 5.56 -12.27
CA SER A 148 27.96 6.50 -11.46
C SER A 148 28.70 6.95 -10.19
N VAL A 149 29.63 6.11 -9.69
CA VAL A 149 30.42 6.42 -8.49
C VAL A 149 31.41 7.54 -8.77
N THR A 150 32.16 7.43 -9.87
CA THR A 150 33.07 8.50 -10.32
C THR A 150 32.31 9.78 -10.67
N LEU A 151 31.15 9.64 -11.35
CA LEU A 151 30.29 10.79 -11.64
C LEU A 151 29.92 11.55 -10.36
N PHE A 152 29.41 10.84 -9.34
CA PHE A 152 29.00 11.46 -8.08
C PHE A 152 30.20 12.05 -7.32
N ASN A 153 31.33 11.35 -7.24
CA ASN A 153 32.54 11.85 -6.56
C ASN A 153 33.06 13.15 -7.18
N ASN A 154 33.09 13.22 -8.52
CA ASN A 154 33.52 14.41 -9.22
C ASN A 154 32.54 15.59 -9.01
N PHE A 155 31.23 15.30 -9.06
CA PHE A 155 30.20 16.28 -8.70
C PHE A 155 30.37 16.79 -7.27
N ALA A 156 30.54 15.89 -6.27
CA ALA A 156 30.68 16.27 -4.88
C ALA A 156 31.95 17.11 -4.61
N SER A 157 33.04 16.80 -5.33
CA SER A 157 34.27 17.60 -5.27
C SER A 157 34.07 19.01 -5.84
N ALA A 158 33.52 19.11 -7.05
CA ALA A 158 33.21 20.40 -7.68
C ALA A 158 32.23 21.23 -6.83
N TYR A 159 31.21 20.55 -6.28
CA TYR A 159 30.26 21.22 -5.38
C TYR A 159 30.91 21.71 -4.09
N SER A 160 31.83 20.96 -3.49
CA SER A 160 32.53 21.38 -2.29
C SER A 160 33.30 22.69 -2.50
N ASP A 161 33.92 22.89 -3.67
CA ASP A 161 34.63 24.11 -4.00
C ASP A 161 33.67 25.27 -4.28
N TYR A 162 32.58 25.03 -4.97
CA TYR A 162 31.49 25.98 -5.16
C TYR A 162 30.87 26.42 -3.81
N ALA A 163 30.57 25.47 -2.92
CA ALA A 163 29.98 25.75 -1.62
C ALA A 163 30.90 26.60 -0.74
N LYS A 164 32.22 26.40 -0.77
CA LYS A 164 33.18 27.25 -0.04
C LYS A 164 33.09 28.70 -0.50
N ALA A 165 32.97 28.95 -1.81
CA ALA A 165 32.81 30.30 -2.35
C ALA A 165 31.49 30.94 -1.90
N VAL A 166 30.37 30.22 -2.00
CA VAL A 166 29.04 30.70 -1.57
C VAL A 166 28.98 30.94 -0.04
N LEU A 167 29.53 30.03 0.77
CA LEU A 167 29.55 30.16 2.23
C LEU A 167 30.45 31.34 2.69
N SER A 168 31.55 31.62 1.99
CA SER A 168 32.41 32.76 2.28
C SER A 168 31.71 34.10 2.04
N LEU A 169 30.81 34.17 1.07
CA LEU A 169 30.02 35.36 0.76
C LEU A 169 28.85 35.58 1.74
N ASN A 170 28.31 34.51 2.33
CA ASN A 170 27.11 34.54 3.18
C ASN A 170 27.39 34.17 4.64
N ALA A 171 28.62 34.39 5.12
CA ALA A 171 29.08 33.95 6.46
C ALA A 171 28.31 34.55 7.67
N SER A 172 27.46 35.55 7.46
CA SER A 172 26.60 36.16 8.47
C SER A 172 25.23 35.53 8.66
N GLU A 173 24.87 34.61 7.76
CA GLU A 173 23.56 33.92 7.75
C GLU A 173 23.66 32.51 8.38
N ASN A 174 22.60 31.79 8.43
CA ASN A 174 22.45 30.48 9.07
C ASN A 174 23.60 29.50 8.68
N ASN A 175 24.13 28.73 9.67
CA ASN A 175 25.21 27.74 9.49
C ASN A 175 24.95 26.67 8.40
N ASN A 176 23.71 26.53 7.91
CA ASN A 176 23.32 25.57 6.86
C ASN A 176 23.17 26.21 5.49
N TYR A 177 23.28 27.55 5.37
CA TYR A 177 23.09 28.25 4.11
C TYR A 177 24.08 27.78 3.02
N GLY A 178 23.54 27.37 1.87
CA GLY A 178 24.35 26.88 0.76
C GLY A 178 25.01 25.52 0.96
N ARG A 179 24.54 24.69 1.90
CA ARG A 179 24.98 23.29 2.02
C ARG A 179 24.07 22.37 1.22
N LEU A 180 24.61 21.22 0.81
CA LEU A 180 23.87 20.25 0.00
C LEU A 180 22.94 19.39 0.87
N TYR A 181 21.68 19.30 0.45
CA TYR A 181 20.73 18.32 0.90
C TYR A 181 20.49 17.31 -0.23
N VAL A 182 20.89 16.07 -0.04
CA VAL A 182 20.69 14.99 -1.02
C VAL A 182 19.39 14.27 -0.72
N MET A 183 18.48 14.25 -1.69
CA MET A 183 17.24 13.47 -1.63
C MET A 183 17.34 12.30 -2.60
N ILE A 184 16.88 11.11 -2.15
CA ILE A 184 16.88 9.89 -2.97
C ILE A 184 15.48 9.31 -2.90
N ASP A 185 14.81 9.25 -4.04
CA ASP A 185 13.50 8.63 -4.19
C ASP A 185 13.62 7.26 -4.86
N GLU A 186 12.75 6.33 -4.47
CA GLU A 186 12.66 4.95 -5.00
C GLU A 186 14.02 4.21 -4.97
N TYR A 187 14.76 4.34 -3.83
CA TYR A 187 16.12 3.82 -3.70
C TYR A 187 16.26 2.31 -3.94
N ASP A 188 15.17 1.56 -3.80
CA ASP A 188 15.09 0.10 -3.88
C ASP A 188 14.28 -0.42 -5.07
N ASN A 189 13.70 0.46 -5.90
CA ASN A 189 12.77 0.07 -6.95
C ASN A 189 13.36 -0.96 -7.93
N PHE A 190 14.61 -0.78 -8.37
CA PHE A 190 15.27 -1.72 -9.28
C PHE A 190 15.63 -3.04 -8.57
N ALA A 191 15.98 -3.01 -7.29
CA ALA A 191 16.25 -4.21 -6.50
C ALA A 191 14.97 -5.04 -6.32
N ASP A 192 13.84 -4.40 -6.07
CA ASP A 192 12.53 -5.04 -5.99
C ASP A 192 12.11 -5.70 -7.32
N GLN A 193 12.46 -5.10 -8.46
CA GLN A 193 12.19 -5.67 -9.78
C GLN A 193 13.07 -6.89 -10.07
N ILE A 194 14.37 -6.79 -9.80
CA ILE A 194 15.32 -7.87 -10.05
C ILE A 194 15.06 -9.08 -9.14
N LEU A 195 14.61 -8.83 -7.92
CA LEU A 195 14.29 -9.85 -6.93
C LEU A 195 13.38 -10.96 -7.48
N SER A 196 12.43 -10.58 -8.31
CA SER A 196 11.47 -11.49 -8.94
C SER A 196 11.99 -12.16 -10.21
N GLN A 197 13.12 -11.71 -10.77
CA GLN A 197 13.58 -12.11 -12.10
C GLN A 197 14.96 -12.78 -12.09
N ASP A 198 15.94 -12.22 -11.36
CA ASP A 198 17.34 -12.65 -11.38
C ASP A 198 18.04 -12.41 -10.03
N ILE A 199 18.01 -13.41 -9.16
CA ILE A 199 18.64 -13.36 -7.83
C ILE A 199 20.17 -13.20 -7.92
N GLU A 200 20.83 -13.77 -8.95
CA GLU A 200 22.28 -13.64 -9.10
C GLU A 200 22.68 -12.22 -9.50
N LEU A 201 21.89 -11.57 -10.35
CA LEU A 201 22.09 -10.17 -10.67
C LEU A 201 21.92 -9.29 -9.42
N LEU A 202 20.88 -9.53 -8.62
CA LEU A 202 20.67 -8.80 -7.36
C LEU A 202 21.86 -8.94 -6.41
N ARG A 203 22.42 -10.16 -6.26
CA ARG A 203 23.63 -10.41 -5.47
C ARG A 203 24.84 -9.62 -5.96
N THR A 204 25.01 -9.55 -7.27
CA THR A 204 26.12 -8.80 -7.88
C THR A 204 26.03 -7.31 -7.57
N ILE A 205 24.82 -6.76 -7.53
CA ILE A 205 24.55 -5.34 -7.33
C ILE A 205 24.66 -4.93 -5.87
N THR A 206 24.04 -5.74 -4.99
CA THR A 206 23.90 -5.43 -3.56
C THR A 206 25.01 -6.03 -2.71
N GLY A 207 25.84 -6.90 -3.28
CA GLY A 207 26.95 -7.57 -2.58
C GLY A 207 28.06 -6.61 -2.15
N ASP A 208 29.04 -7.17 -1.42
CA ASP A 208 30.14 -6.37 -0.83
C ASP A 208 30.96 -5.58 -1.84
N ASN A 209 31.06 -6.05 -3.06
CA ASN A 209 31.73 -5.38 -4.19
C ASN A 209 30.73 -4.74 -5.17
N GLY A 210 29.44 -4.66 -4.81
CA GLY A 210 28.41 -4.10 -5.67
C GLY A 210 28.53 -2.58 -5.82
N PHE A 211 28.17 -2.08 -7.00
CA PHE A 211 28.27 -0.65 -7.30
C PHE A 211 27.37 0.19 -6.38
N LEU A 212 26.26 -0.37 -5.91
CA LEU A 212 25.31 0.33 -5.06
C LEU A 212 25.93 0.69 -3.69
N LYS A 213 26.63 -0.27 -3.09
CA LYS A 213 27.39 -0.04 -1.86
C LYS A 213 28.48 1.02 -2.05
N ALA A 214 29.20 0.98 -3.19
CA ALA A 214 30.21 1.97 -3.54
C ALA A 214 29.59 3.36 -3.73
N PHE A 215 28.42 3.48 -4.36
CA PHE A 215 27.71 4.74 -4.55
C PHE A 215 27.29 5.34 -3.20
N TYR A 216 26.72 4.56 -2.29
CA TYR A 216 26.37 5.04 -0.95
C TYR A 216 27.60 5.37 -0.09
N ALA A 217 28.72 4.66 -0.29
CA ALA A 217 29.99 5.01 0.36
C ALA A 217 30.53 6.36 -0.14
N ALA A 218 30.34 6.69 -1.42
CA ALA A 218 30.69 8.00 -1.96
C ALA A 218 29.83 9.11 -1.34
N ILE A 219 28.52 8.91 -1.16
CA ILE A 219 27.66 9.86 -0.45
C ILE A 219 28.13 10.06 1.00
N LYS A 220 28.51 8.98 1.70
CA LYS A 220 29.04 9.06 3.06
C LYS A 220 30.35 9.86 3.12
N ALA A 221 31.27 9.62 2.17
CA ALA A 221 32.51 10.36 2.09
C ALA A 221 32.27 11.85 1.88
N ALA A 222 31.31 12.21 1.02
CA ALA A 222 30.90 13.60 0.81
C ALA A 222 30.21 14.19 2.05
N ALA A 223 29.44 13.40 2.81
CA ALA A 223 28.82 13.84 4.07
C ALA A 223 29.85 14.06 5.20
N ALA A 224 31.00 13.40 5.16
CA ALA A 224 32.11 13.65 6.09
C ALA A 224 32.82 14.97 5.80
N ASN A 225 32.65 15.54 4.62
CA ASN A 225 33.17 16.86 4.25
C ASN A 225 32.23 17.96 4.76
N ALA A 226 32.70 18.78 5.69
CA ALA A 226 31.91 19.82 6.34
C ALA A 226 31.29 20.86 5.37
N ASN A 227 31.85 21.01 4.18
CA ASN A 227 31.40 21.96 3.18
C ASN A 227 30.59 21.31 2.02
N CYS A 228 30.20 20.06 2.16
CA CYS A 228 29.44 19.35 1.14
C CYS A 228 28.05 18.95 1.66
N ILE A 229 27.78 17.68 1.88
CA ILE A 229 26.46 17.20 2.27
C ILE A 229 26.21 17.46 3.76
N SER A 230 25.11 18.14 4.06
CA SER A 230 24.65 18.39 5.44
C SER A 230 23.53 17.44 5.87
N LYS A 231 22.63 17.11 4.95
CA LYS A 231 21.47 16.24 5.19
C LYS A 231 21.24 15.29 4.02
N THR A 232 20.64 14.15 4.29
CA THR A 232 20.00 13.32 3.26
C THR A 232 18.56 12.98 3.67
N PHE A 233 17.71 12.74 2.71
CA PHE A 233 16.41 12.11 2.88
C PHE A 233 16.30 10.99 1.86
N ILE A 234 16.08 9.76 2.32
CA ILE A 234 16.03 8.58 1.46
C ILE A 234 14.67 7.93 1.64
N THR A 235 13.97 7.67 0.55
CA THR A 235 12.70 6.95 0.59
C THR A 235 12.63 5.86 -0.47
N GLY A 236 11.78 4.89 -0.22
CA GLY A 236 11.52 3.72 -1.04
C GLY A 236 10.41 2.87 -0.44
N VAL A 237 10.29 1.65 -0.91
CA VAL A 237 9.23 0.72 -0.52
C VAL A 237 9.70 -0.24 0.55
N SER A 238 10.81 -0.94 0.32
CA SER A 238 11.22 -2.10 1.11
C SER A 238 12.60 -1.93 1.75
N SER A 239 12.96 -2.84 2.65
CA SER A 239 14.32 -2.91 3.20
C SER A 239 15.29 -3.74 2.36
N VAL A 240 14.88 -4.16 1.16
CA VAL A 240 15.79 -4.77 0.17
C VAL A 240 16.85 -3.75 -0.22
N SER A 241 18.10 -4.18 -0.27
CA SER A 241 19.25 -3.29 -0.50
C SER A 241 19.58 -2.31 0.64
N LEU A 242 18.81 -2.28 1.74
CA LEU A 242 19.12 -1.42 2.88
C LEU A 242 20.46 -1.81 3.53
N ASP A 243 20.87 -3.07 3.44
CA ASP A 243 22.20 -3.52 3.86
C ASP A 243 23.31 -2.87 3.03
N SER A 244 23.16 -2.82 1.71
CA SER A 244 24.10 -2.11 0.83
C SER A 244 24.15 -0.61 1.15
N LEU A 245 22.99 0.00 1.39
CA LEU A 245 22.89 1.38 1.82
C LEU A 245 23.54 1.56 3.19
N THR A 246 23.15 0.78 4.21
CA THR A 246 23.65 0.98 5.59
C THR A 246 25.09 0.54 5.76
N SER A 247 25.60 -0.43 5.00
CA SER A 247 27.02 -0.79 5.03
C SER A 247 27.90 0.23 4.29
N GLY A 248 27.44 0.78 3.16
CA GLY A 248 28.07 1.88 2.46
C GLY A 248 27.90 3.23 3.18
N PHE A 249 26.69 3.49 3.69
CA PHE A 249 26.30 4.74 4.35
C PHE A 249 25.80 4.47 5.77
N ASN A 250 26.67 3.94 6.65
CA ASN A 250 26.34 3.48 8.01
C ASN A 250 25.88 4.57 8.99
N ILE A 251 25.83 5.83 8.57
CA ILE A 251 25.24 6.94 9.32
C ILE A 251 23.75 7.15 9.00
N ALA A 252 23.24 6.52 7.92
CA ALA A 252 21.81 6.50 7.64
C ALA A 252 21.04 5.73 8.71
N ARG A 253 19.85 6.20 9.04
CA ARG A 253 19.00 5.60 10.07
C ARG A 253 17.60 5.36 9.54
N ASN A 254 17.17 4.12 9.58
CA ASN A 254 15.78 3.77 9.30
C ASN A 254 14.90 4.30 10.45
N VAL A 255 13.98 5.19 10.12
CA VAL A 255 13.03 5.81 11.05
C VAL A 255 11.57 5.47 10.68
N THR A 256 11.38 4.50 9.81
CA THR A 256 10.09 4.05 9.25
C THR A 256 9.04 3.74 10.32
N SER A 257 9.45 3.09 11.42
CA SER A 257 8.57 2.65 12.51
C SER A 257 8.37 3.68 13.63
N ARG A 258 8.93 4.90 13.51
CA ARG A 258 8.70 5.96 14.51
C ARG A 258 7.29 6.53 14.36
N ALA A 259 6.57 6.65 15.48
CA ALA A 259 5.20 7.14 15.52
C ALA A 259 5.00 8.51 14.83
N CYS A 260 5.95 9.44 15.05
CA CYS A 260 5.90 10.78 14.46
C CYS A 260 5.98 10.81 12.91
N PHE A 261 6.34 9.69 12.28
CA PHE A 261 6.36 9.56 10.83
C PHE A 261 5.27 8.61 10.31
N ASN A 262 4.33 8.15 11.16
CA ASN A 262 3.28 7.25 10.71
C ASN A 262 2.46 7.86 9.56
N GLU A 263 2.17 9.13 9.65
CA GLU A 263 1.25 9.88 8.78
C GLU A 263 1.95 10.75 7.72
N TYR A 264 3.27 10.58 7.51
CA TYR A 264 3.97 11.39 6.51
C TYR A 264 3.53 11.09 5.07
N ALA A 265 2.96 9.93 4.87
CA ALA A 265 2.42 9.44 3.61
C ALA A 265 1.13 8.65 3.89
N GLY A 266 0.20 8.60 2.91
CA GLY A 266 -1.18 8.16 3.13
C GLY A 266 -2.05 9.32 3.63
N PHE A 267 -3.36 9.11 3.78
CA PHE A 267 -4.27 10.11 4.34
C PHE A 267 -4.78 9.68 5.72
N THR A 268 -4.96 10.64 6.62
CA THR A 268 -5.74 10.46 7.83
C THR A 268 -7.22 10.73 7.57
N GLU A 269 -8.09 10.35 8.50
CA GLU A 269 -9.52 10.63 8.41
C GLU A 269 -9.81 12.14 8.42
N GLU A 270 -9.07 12.89 9.24
CA GLU A 270 -9.19 14.34 9.32
C GLU A 270 -8.81 15.00 8.00
N GLU A 271 -7.73 14.55 7.37
CA GLU A 271 -7.30 15.04 6.06
C GLU A 271 -8.31 14.75 4.96
N LEU A 272 -8.94 13.56 4.97
CA LEU A 272 -10.02 13.23 4.04
C LEU A 272 -11.29 14.07 4.30
N THR A 273 -11.62 14.33 5.55
CA THR A 273 -12.75 15.21 5.91
C THR A 273 -12.58 16.60 5.31
N GLU A 274 -11.35 17.13 5.27
CA GLU A 274 -11.05 18.43 4.66
C GLU A 274 -10.92 18.38 3.13
N LEU A 275 -10.54 17.24 2.58
CA LEU A 275 -10.20 17.06 1.17
C LEU A 275 -11.44 16.75 0.31
N ILE A 276 -12.32 15.85 0.77
CA ILE A 276 -13.49 15.38 0.01
C ILE A 276 -14.39 16.52 -0.47
N PRO A 277 -14.79 17.51 0.37
CA PRO A 277 -15.69 18.58 -0.09
C PRO A 277 -15.03 19.54 -1.10
N LYS A 278 -13.70 19.47 -1.28
CA LYS A 278 -12.99 20.24 -2.32
C LYS A 278 -12.95 19.51 -3.66
N LEU A 279 -13.14 18.21 -3.66
CA LEU A 279 -13.02 17.32 -4.83
C LEU A 279 -14.38 16.90 -5.39
N VAL A 280 -15.38 16.77 -4.52
CA VAL A 280 -16.66 16.12 -4.81
C VAL A 280 -17.80 17.04 -4.42
N ASP A 281 -18.80 17.20 -5.29
CA ASP A 281 -20.03 17.95 -5.00
C ASP A 281 -20.94 17.12 -4.08
N ILE A 282 -20.82 17.37 -2.78
CA ILE A 282 -21.55 16.64 -1.73
C ILE A 282 -23.06 16.79 -1.86
N GLU A 283 -23.54 17.97 -2.31
CA GLU A 283 -24.98 18.23 -2.49
C GLU A 283 -25.53 17.43 -3.68
N GLN A 284 -24.78 17.39 -4.77
CA GLN A 284 -25.16 16.61 -5.96
C GLN A 284 -25.20 15.11 -5.65
N ILE A 285 -24.19 14.60 -4.95
CA ILE A 285 -24.07 13.17 -4.62
C ILE A 285 -25.10 12.75 -3.56
N GLY A 286 -25.54 13.67 -2.70
CA GLY A 286 -26.55 13.42 -1.69
C GLY A 286 -26.12 12.50 -0.54
N VAL A 287 -24.80 12.38 -0.32
CA VAL A 287 -24.20 11.56 0.75
C VAL A 287 -23.22 12.43 1.54
N SER A 288 -23.23 12.34 2.85
CA SER A 288 -22.35 13.15 3.70
C SER A 288 -20.88 12.72 3.59
N VAL A 289 -19.96 13.65 3.86
CA VAL A 289 -18.51 13.37 3.91
C VAL A 289 -18.19 12.23 4.90
N GLU A 290 -18.85 12.25 6.07
CA GLU A 290 -18.67 11.22 7.10
C GLU A 290 -19.09 9.83 6.60
N GLU A 291 -20.20 9.76 5.86
CA GLU A 291 -20.66 8.50 5.27
C GLU A 291 -19.70 8.01 4.17
N ILE A 292 -19.19 8.89 3.31
CA ILE A 292 -18.18 8.54 2.31
C ILE A 292 -16.95 7.93 2.99
N ILE A 293 -16.40 8.60 4.01
CA ILE A 293 -15.24 8.12 4.76
C ILE A 293 -15.54 6.77 5.44
N THR A 294 -16.70 6.63 6.06
CA THR A 294 -17.12 5.39 6.73
C THR A 294 -17.10 4.22 5.76
N ARG A 295 -17.52 4.43 4.50
CA ARG A 295 -17.50 3.40 3.47
C ARG A 295 -16.11 3.13 2.90
N MET A 296 -15.26 4.15 2.80
CA MET A 296 -13.86 4.00 2.37
C MET A 296 -13.01 3.23 3.39
N LYS A 297 -13.29 3.37 4.68
CA LYS A 297 -12.48 2.76 5.77
C LYS A 297 -12.21 1.27 5.59
N PRO A 298 -13.21 0.38 5.44
CA PRO A 298 -12.95 -1.05 5.31
C PRO A 298 -12.14 -1.41 4.07
N VAL A 299 -12.16 -0.58 3.02
CA VAL A 299 -11.53 -0.87 1.72
C VAL A 299 -10.12 -0.29 1.59
N TYR A 300 -9.89 0.95 2.04
CA TYR A 300 -8.64 1.69 1.77
C TYR A 300 -7.83 2.06 3.01
N ASP A 301 -8.42 2.03 4.22
CA ASP A 301 -7.75 2.33 5.49
C ASP A 301 -7.01 1.12 6.07
N GLY A 302 -6.61 1.21 7.31
CA GLY A 302 -6.07 0.14 8.14
C GLY A 302 -4.57 0.06 8.17
N TYR A 303 -3.84 0.89 7.42
CA TYR A 303 -2.38 0.88 7.43
C TYR A 303 -1.82 1.56 8.68
N CYS A 304 -0.97 0.85 9.39
CA CYS A 304 -0.28 1.29 10.60
C CYS A 304 1.20 0.93 10.51
N PHE A 305 2.07 1.92 10.61
CA PHE A 305 3.51 1.75 10.43
C PHE A 305 4.30 1.85 11.74
N SER A 306 3.62 2.14 12.84
CA SER A 306 4.21 2.14 14.18
C SER A 306 3.23 1.57 15.20
N HIS A 307 3.69 0.68 16.07
CA HIS A 307 2.84 0.18 17.16
C HIS A 307 2.44 1.27 18.18
N GLN A 308 3.10 2.44 18.13
CA GLN A 308 2.81 3.60 18.95
C GLN A 308 2.02 4.69 18.19
N ALA A 309 1.60 4.42 16.94
CA ALA A 309 0.80 5.36 16.18
C ALA A 309 -0.59 5.57 16.80
N GLU A 310 -1.08 6.80 16.78
CA GLU A 310 -2.42 7.12 17.28
C GLU A 310 -3.49 6.68 16.29
N HIS A 311 -3.26 6.89 14.99
CA HIS A 311 -4.19 6.62 13.90
C HIS A 311 -3.64 5.62 12.89
N THR A 312 -4.52 5.02 12.10
CA THR A 312 -4.21 4.35 10.84
C THR A 312 -4.23 5.36 9.70
N VAL A 313 -3.74 4.98 8.54
CA VAL A 313 -3.79 5.81 7.35
C VAL A 313 -4.39 5.05 6.18
N PHE A 314 -5.09 5.78 5.32
CA PHE A 314 -5.61 5.31 4.05
C PHE A 314 -4.52 5.31 2.98
N ASN A 315 -4.62 4.41 1.99
CA ASN A 315 -3.81 4.48 0.78
C ASN A 315 -4.23 5.70 -0.06
N SER A 316 -3.35 6.68 -0.21
CA SER A 316 -3.69 7.96 -0.81
C SER A 316 -4.07 7.87 -2.29
N SER A 317 -3.36 7.05 -3.09
CA SER A 317 -3.69 6.92 -4.52
C SER A 317 -5.04 6.25 -4.74
N MET A 318 -5.37 5.23 -3.94
CA MET A 318 -6.68 4.59 -4.02
C MET A 318 -7.81 5.56 -3.65
N CYS A 319 -7.61 6.35 -2.59
CA CYS A 319 -8.59 7.37 -2.22
C CYS A 319 -8.77 8.42 -3.33
N LEU A 320 -7.69 8.91 -3.91
CA LEU A 320 -7.75 9.92 -4.98
C LEU A 320 -8.39 9.35 -6.25
N TYR A 321 -8.06 8.12 -6.63
CA TYR A 321 -8.70 7.43 -7.76
C TYR A 321 -10.21 7.31 -7.55
N TYR A 322 -10.63 6.79 -6.40
CA TYR A 322 -12.04 6.63 -6.06
C TYR A 322 -12.82 7.97 -6.04
N LEU A 323 -12.23 9.01 -5.45
CA LEU A 323 -12.85 10.33 -5.40
C LEU A 323 -12.93 11.00 -6.78
N ASP A 324 -11.97 10.72 -7.67
CA ASP A 324 -12.00 11.20 -9.05
C ASP A 324 -13.11 10.51 -9.86
N GLU A 325 -13.24 9.18 -9.75
CA GLU A 325 -14.33 8.43 -10.37
C GLU A 325 -15.70 8.91 -9.87
N MET A 326 -15.87 9.11 -8.56
CA MET A 326 -17.10 9.64 -7.98
C MET A 326 -17.42 11.07 -8.48
N ARG A 327 -16.41 11.92 -8.60
CA ARG A 327 -16.54 13.27 -9.17
C ARG A 327 -16.98 13.23 -10.63
N LEU A 328 -16.42 12.31 -11.43
CA LEU A 328 -16.76 12.14 -12.84
C LEU A 328 -18.17 11.57 -13.04
N ALA A 329 -18.57 10.61 -12.22
CA ALA A 329 -19.91 10.03 -12.27
C ALA A 329 -20.99 11.01 -11.77
N GLY A 330 -20.66 11.91 -10.85
CA GLY A 330 -21.61 12.84 -10.23
C GLY A 330 -22.64 12.15 -9.32
N GLU A 331 -22.35 10.93 -8.89
CA GLU A 331 -23.18 10.12 -8.00
C GLU A 331 -22.30 9.31 -7.03
N PHE A 332 -22.90 8.79 -5.96
CA PHE A 332 -22.20 7.93 -5.02
C PHE A 332 -21.86 6.57 -5.66
N LEU A 333 -20.59 6.18 -5.56
CA LEU A 333 -20.07 4.91 -6.04
C LEU A 333 -19.66 4.00 -4.86
N PRO A 334 -19.91 2.68 -4.92
CA PRO A 334 -19.42 1.75 -3.88
C PRO A 334 -17.89 1.62 -3.94
N PRO A 335 -17.14 1.90 -2.84
CA PRO A 335 -15.67 1.89 -2.88
C PRO A 335 -15.04 0.57 -3.30
N GLU A 336 -15.67 -0.56 -2.99
CA GLU A 336 -15.18 -1.90 -3.30
C GLU A 336 -15.17 -2.24 -4.80
N ASP A 337 -15.94 -1.51 -5.61
CA ASP A 337 -16.02 -1.68 -7.07
C ASP A 337 -15.03 -0.77 -7.81
N TYR A 338 -14.44 0.20 -7.10
CA TYR A 338 -13.51 1.20 -7.65
C TYR A 338 -12.11 1.05 -7.08
N LEU A 339 -11.44 0.01 -7.52
CA LEU A 339 -10.04 -0.26 -7.20
C LEU A 339 -9.16 0.30 -8.31
N ASP A 340 -8.06 0.96 -7.94
CA ASP A 340 -7.10 1.48 -8.91
C ASP A 340 -6.58 0.36 -9.83
N PRO A 341 -6.82 0.41 -11.16
CA PRO A 341 -6.39 -0.62 -12.11
C PRO A 341 -4.89 -0.91 -12.06
N ALA A 342 -4.06 0.07 -11.67
CA ALA A 342 -2.65 -0.14 -11.49
C ALA A 342 -2.33 -1.12 -10.33
N SER A 343 -3.32 -1.50 -9.50
CA SER A 343 -3.19 -2.50 -8.43
C SER A 343 -3.19 -3.96 -8.92
N ASP A 344 -3.53 -4.24 -10.17
CA ASP A 344 -3.55 -5.61 -10.73
C ASP A 344 -2.19 -6.32 -10.65
N HIS A 345 -1.10 -5.53 -10.69
CA HIS A 345 0.26 -6.05 -10.52
C HIS A 345 0.56 -6.54 -9.10
N ASP A 346 -0.21 -6.10 -8.10
CA ASP A 346 0.05 -6.45 -6.70
C ASP A 346 -0.26 -7.94 -6.42
N GLY A 347 -1.32 -8.50 -7.03
CA GLY A 347 -1.64 -9.92 -6.94
C GLY A 347 -0.53 -10.83 -7.50
N SER A 348 0.01 -10.49 -8.67
CA SER A 348 1.11 -11.21 -9.29
C SER A 348 2.39 -11.17 -8.44
N LYS A 349 2.69 -10.02 -7.83
CA LYS A 349 3.84 -9.84 -6.96
C LYS A 349 3.71 -10.64 -5.65
N LEU A 350 2.52 -10.69 -5.06
CA LEU A 350 2.24 -11.51 -3.88
C LEU A 350 2.52 -12.99 -4.15
N LYS A 351 2.07 -13.50 -5.30
CA LYS A 351 2.34 -14.87 -5.74
C LYS A 351 3.83 -15.14 -5.89
N GLN A 352 4.59 -14.25 -6.53
CA GLN A 352 6.04 -14.36 -6.69
C GLN A 352 6.77 -14.43 -5.34
N LEU A 353 6.35 -13.63 -4.35
CA LEU A 353 6.95 -13.69 -3.01
C LEU A 353 6.76 -15.05 -2.35
N PHE A 354 5.60 -15.68 -2.52
CA PHE A 354 5.37 -17.03 -2.01
C PHE A 354 6.18 -18.11 -2.73
N GLU A 355 6.46 -17.93 -4.02
CA GLU A 355 7.32 -18.85 -4.81
C GLU A 355 8.80 -18.79 -4.37
N ILE A 356 9.27 -17.63 -3.91
CA ILE A 356 10.64 -17.42 -3.42
C ILE A 356 10.79 -17.83 -1.94
N ALA A 357 9.72 -18.10 -1.24
CA ALA A 357 9.74 -18.52 0.16
C ALA A 357 10.39 -19.90 0.36
N GLU A 358 10.89 -20.17 1.58
CA GLU A 358 11.33 -21.51 1.97
C GLU A 358 10.22 -22.55 1.79
N PRO A 359 10.55 -23.81 1.49
CA PRO A 359 9.55 -24.86 1.30
C PRO A 359 8.58 -24.96 2.48
N GLY A 360 7.28 -24.96 2.20
CA GLY A 360 6.20 -25.03 3.18
C GLY A 360 5.91 -23.73 3.93
N LEU A 361 6.69 -22.67 3.77
CA LEU A 361 6.47 -21.39 4.44
C LEU A 361 5.26 -20.66 3.87
N ALA A 362 5.11 -20.64 2.54
CA ALA A 362 3.93 -20.09 1.88
C ALA A 362 2.65 -20.74 2.42
N ASP A 363 2.65 -22.08 2.53
CA ASP A 363 1.55 -22.84 3.09
C ASP A 363 1.26 -22.49 4.55
N ALA A 364 2.30 -22.31 5.36
CA ALA A 364 2.14 -21.92 6.77
C ALA A 364 1.52 -20.51 6.90
N ILE A 365 1.90 -19.57 6.03
CA ILE A 365 1.35 -18.21 6.02
C ILE A 365 -0.10 -18.22 5.54
N ILE A 366 -0.41 -18.95 4.47
CA ILE A 366 -1.77 -19.11 3.97
C ILE A 366 -2.66 -19.77 5.03
N ASN A 367 -2.18 -20.79 5.74
CA ASN A 367 -2.93 -21.41 6.85
C ASN A 367 -3.20 -20.40 7.98
N THR A 368 -2.21 -19.56 8.32
CA THR A 368 -2.39 -18.52 9.34
C THR A 368 -3.42 -17.49 8.87
N TYR A 369 -3.39 -17.08 7.60
CA TYR A 369 -4.40 -16.20 7.00
C TYR A 369 -5.81 -16.78 7.12
N LEU A 370 -5.96 -18.06 6.73
CA LEU A 370 -7.25 -18.74 6.75
C LEU A 370 -7.77 -19.02 8.16
N SER A 371 -6.93 -19.03 9.20
CA SER A 371 -7.33 -19.35 10.59
C SER A 371 -7.55 -18.11 11.46
N ASP A 372 -6.58 -17.22 11.56
CA ASP A 372 -6.58 -16.12 12.56
C ASP A 372 -6.23 -14.76 11.93
N ASN A 373 -5.71 -14.74 10.71
CA ASN A 373 -5.24 -13.53 10.03
C ASN A 373 -4.27 -12.67 10.89
N ARG A 374 -3.49 -13.31 11.77
CA ARG A 374 -2.49 -12.65 12.63
C ARG A 374 -1.17 -13.36 12.57
N PHE A 375 -0.13 -12.58 12.28
CA PHE A 375 1.23 -13.07 12.12
C PHE A 375 2.12 -12.44 13.18
N PHE A 376 2.80 -13.28 13.97
CA PHE A 376 3.68 -12.80 15.03
C PHE A 376 5.14 -12.98 14.64
N ILE A 377 5.93 -11.90 14.81
CA ILE A 377 7.39 -11.88 14.66
C ILE A 377 8.00 -11.12 15.84
N LYS A 378 9.29 -11.26 16.04
CA LYS A 378 10.01 -10.50 17.09
C LYS A 378 10.13 -9.03 16.70
N ASP A 379 10.57 -8.79 15.47
CA ASP A 379 10.73 -7.47 14.88
C ASP A 379 10.77 -7.61 13.35
N LEU A 380 10.60 -6.50 12.64
CA LEU A 380 10.78 -6.45 11.18
C LEU A 380 12.26 -6.66 10.83
N ALA A 381 12.51 -7.34 9.71
CA ALA A 381 13.85 -7.41 9.17
C ALA A 381 14.31 -6.01 8.75
N GLU A 382 15.29 -5.48 9.45
CA GLU A 382 15.91 -4.19 9.08
C GLU A 382 16.66 -4.28 7.76
N ASN A 383 17.23 -5.48 7.47
CA ASN A 383 17.96 -5.76 6.25
C ASN A 383 17.50 -7.09 5.68
N ILE A 384 16.90 -7.07 4.51
CA ILE A 384 16.56 -8.27 3.77
C ILE A 384 17.74 -8.59 2.86
N ASN A 385 18.64 -9.43 3.36
CA ASN A 385 19.88 -9.80 2.67
C ASN A 385 19.70 -11.11 1.92
N LEU A 386 19.41 -11.03 0.64
CA LEU A 386 19.31 -12.18 -0.27
C LEU A 386 20.67 -12.80 -0.63
N ASN A 387 21.79 -12.20 -0.21
CA ASN A 387 23.12 -12.76 -0.45
C ASN A 387 23.38 -14.05 0.31
N LYS A 388 22.62 -14.35 1.38
CA LYS A 388 22.84 -15.53 2.25
C LYS A 388 21.89 -16.69 1.96
N THR A 389 20.70 -16.42 1.43
CA THR A 389 19.71 -17.46 1.12
C THR A 389 19.09 -17.20 -0.25
N ALA A 390 18.95 -18.25 -1.05
CA ALA A 390 18.20 -18.16 -2.30
C ALA A 390 16.69 -18.07 -2.06
N LYS A 391 16.24 -18.06 -0.79
CA LYS A 391 14.83 -18.09 -0.39
C LYS A 391 14.62 -17.27 0.87
N TYR A 392 13.41 -16.69 1.02
CA TYR A 392 12.99 -16.00 2.22
C TYR A 392 12.69 -16.97 3.37
N ASP A 393 13.24 -16.68 4.54
CA ASP A 393 12.75 -17.20 5.80
C ASP A 393 11.45 -16.49 6.24
N ARG A 394 10.85 -16.97 7.36
CA ARG A 394 9.58 -16.44 7.87
C ARG A 394 9.66 -14.94 8.20
N ILE A 395 10.73 -14.48 8.81
CA ILE A 395 10.86 -13.06 9.23
C ILE A 395 11.02 -12.18 7.99
N GLN A 396 11.86 -12.59 7.06
CA GLN A 396 12.09 -11.88 5.80
C GLN A 396 10.81 -11.79 4.97
N LEU A 397 10.08 -12.90 4.80
CA LEU A 397 8.85 -12.92 4.01
C LEU A 397 7.75 -12.05 4.64
N LEU A 398 7.51 -12.17 5.95
CA LEU A 398 6.53 -11.33 6.64
C LEU A 398 6.92 -9.85 6.65
N SER A 399 8.22 -9.55 6.73
CA SER A 399 8.72 -8.18 6.61
C SER A 399 8.51 -7.62 5.20
N MET A 400 8.76 -8.43 4.14
CA MET A 400 8.48 -8.03 2.76
C MET A 400 7.00 -7.80 2.53
N LEU A 401 6.13 -8.69 3.01
CA LEU A 401 4.68 -8.50 2.94
C LEU A 401 4.23 -7.20 3.64
N TYR A 402 4.86 -6.85 4.76
CA TYR A 402 4.62 -5.58 5.44
C TYR A 402 5.12 -4.37 4.64
N TYR A 403 6.37 -4.37 4.17
CA TYR A 403 6.93 -3.25 3.42
C TYR A 403 6.18 -2.99 2.11
N LEU A 404 5.71 -4.03 1.46
CA LEU A 404 4.92 -3.92 0.23
C LEU A 404 3.44 -3.56 0.48
N GLY A 405 3.00 -3.53 1.75
CA GLY A 405 1.65 -3.12 2.15
C GLY A 405 0.61 -4.25 2.14
N TYR A 406 1.01 -5.50 1.95
CA TYR A 406 0.09 -6.64 2.11
C TYR A 406 -0.27 -6.91 3.57
N LEU A 407 0.64 -6.59 4.48
CA LEU A 407 0.43 -6.65 5.92
C LEU A 407 0.65 -5.29 6.56
N THR A 408 0.08 -5.10 7.71
CA THR A 408 0.22 -3.90 8.55
C THR A 408 0.42 -4.27 10.01
N ILE A 409 0.89 -3.33 10.84
CA ILE A 409 1.05 -3.55 12.28
C ILE A 409 -0.33 -3.55 12.96
N ASP A 410 -0.64 -4.63 13.68
CA ASP A 410 -1.74 -4.63 14.65
C ASP A 410 -1.26 -3.98 15.95
N LYS A 411 -1.57 -2.68 16.12
CA LYS A 411 -1.15 -1.92 17.30
C LYS A 411 -1.75 -2.43 18.62
N THR A 412 -2.88 -3.14 18.56
CA THR A 412 -3.56 -3.64 19.77
C THR A 412 -2.84 -4.84 20.39
N LEU A 413 -2.19 -5.64 19.56
CA LEU A 413 -1.48 -6.85 19.95
C LEU A 413 0.05 -6.72 19.92
N SER A 414 0.57 -5.66 19.29
CA SER A 414 2.01 -5.39 19.22
C SER A 414 2.55 -4.80 20.51
N ARG A 415 3.77 -5.23 20.89
CA ARG A 415 4.52 -4.75 22.05
C ARG A 415 6.01 -4.77 21.73
N ILE A 416 6.82 -4.11 22.53
CA ILE A 416 8.28 -4.18 22.40
C ILE A 416 8.75 -5.64 22.42
N GLY A 417 9.47 -6.04 21.38
CA GLY A 417 9.98 -7.41 21.22
C GLY A 417 8.96 -8.46 20.75
N ARG A 418 7.73 -8.04 20.43
CA ARG A 418 6.70 -8.88 19.81
C ARG A 418 5.81 -8.03 18.91
N LEU A 419 6.01 -8.13 17.62
CA LEU A 419 5.22 -7.45 16.61
C LEU A 419 4.12 -8.38 16.08
N ALA A 420 2.88 -7.91 16.11
CA ALA A 420 1.75 -8.56 15.47
C ALA A 420 1.46 -7.86 14.15
N LEU A 421 1.35 -8.64 13.08
CA LEU A 421 0.97 -8.16 11.76
C LEU A 421 -0.39 -8.75 11.38
N LYS A 422 -1.17 -8.00 10.59
CA LYS A 422 -2.46 -8.42 10.03
C LYS A 422 -2.65 -7.86 8.63
N ILE A 423 -3.61 -8.36 7.89
CA ILE A 423 -4.05 -7.75 6.64
C ILE A 423 -4.74 -6.41 6.96
N PRO A 424 -4.41 -5.32 6.25
CA PRO A 424 -4.91 -3.98 6.58
C PRO A 424 -6.42 -3.80 6.33
N ASN A 425 -6.93 -4.29 5.20
CA ASN A 425 -8.27 -3.97 4.71
C ASN A 425 -8.82 -5.03 3.74
N LEU A 426 -10.05 -4.82 3.27
CA LEU A 426 -10.75 -5.73 2.37
C LEU A 426 -10.05 -5.89 1.02
N PHE A 427 -9.47 -4.82 0.48
CA PHE A 427 -8.74 -4.90 -0.79
C PHE A 427 -7.57 -5.90 -0.69
N MET A 428 -6.74 -5.78 0.32
CA MET A 428 -5.63 -6.70 0.54
C MET A 428 -6.11 -8.11 0.92
N SER A 429 -7.25 -8.22 1.60
CA SER A 429 -7.88 -9.51 1.89
C SER A 429 -8.34 -10.22 0.61
N LYS A 430 -8.94 -9.50 -0.34
CA LYS A 430 -9.31 -10.04 -1.67
C LYS A 430 -8.07 -10.52 -2.44
N LEU A 431 -6.96 -9.78 -2.42
CA LEU A 431 -5.70 -10.20 -3.05
C LEU A 431 -5.12 -11.48 -2.42
N PHE A 432 -5.12 -11.58 -1.10
CA PHE A 432 -4.70 -12.81 -0.40
C PHE A 432 -5.61 -14.00 -0.73
N ALA A 433 -6.92 -13.77 -0.77
CA ALA A 433 -7.90 -14.78 -1.16
C ALA A 433 -7.63 -15.31 -2.57
N GLN A 434 -7.43 -14.41 -3.53
CA GLN A 434 -7.14 -14.74 -4.92
C GLN A 434 -5.81 -15.50 -5.06
N CYS A 435 -4.75 -15.04 -4.39
CA CYS A 435 -3.47 -15.72 -4.36
C CYS A 435 -3.60 -17.14 -3.75
N THR A 436 -4.35 -17.28 -2.65
CA THR A 436 -4.62 -18.58 -2.02
C THR A 436 -5.37 -19.53 -2.95
N ALA A 437 -6.38 -19.02 -3.66
CA ALA A 437 -7.11 -19.79 -4.66
C ALA A 437 -6.19 -20.28 -5.77
N ASP A 438 -5.35 -19.40 -6.32
CA ASP A 438 -4.43 -19.72 -7.42
C ASP A 438 -3.32 -20.71 -7.00
N LEU A 439 -2.81 -20.61 -5.79
CA LEU A 439 -1.72 -21.48 -5.33
C LEU A 439 -2.19 -22.85 -4.81
N ARG A 440 -3.38 -22.92 -4.21
CA ARG A 440 -3.84 -24.12 -3.49
C ARG A 440 -5.07 -24.80 -4.06
N LEU A 441 -6.08 -24.03 -4.43
CA LEU A 441 -7.36 -24.59 -4.84
C LEU A 441 -7.35 -24.98 -6.32
N LYS A 442 -7.10 -24.01 -7.20
CA LYS A 442 -7.14 -24.23 -8.67
C LYS A 442 -6.20 -25.34 -9.17
N PRO A 443 -4.97 -25.54 -8.63
CA PRO A 443 -4.10 -26.64 -9.05
C PRO A 443 -4.54 -28.01 -8.53
N SER A 444 -5.46 -28.09 -7.57
CA SER A 444 -5.92 -29.35 -7.00
C SER A 444 -6.88 -30.07 -7.94
N LYS A 445 -6.47 -31.26 -8.43
CA LYS A 445 -7.34 -32.09 -9.26
C LYS A 445 -8.63 -32.47 -8.53
N VAL A 446 -8.56 -32.73 -7.23
CA VAL A 446 -9.73 -33.04 -6.40
C VAL A 446 -10.71 -31.87 -6.37
N PHE A 447 -10.19 -30.64 -6.28
CA PHE A 447 -11.02 -29.44 -6.32
C PHE A 447 -11.67 -29.22 -7.69
N SER A 448 -10.92 -29.36 -8.80
CA SER A 448 -11.46 -29.19 -10.15
C SER A 448 -12.49 -30.26 -10.53
N ASP A 449 -12.23 -31.52 -10.16
CA ASP A 449 -13.10 -32.65 -10.49
C ASP A 449 -14.35 -32.74 -9.59
N SER A 450 -14.37 -32.06 -8.42
CA SER A 450 -15.54 -32.03 -7.55
C SER A 450 -16.62 -31.10 -8.10
N VAL A 451 -17.86 -31.59 -8.09
CA VAL A 451 -19.04 -30.84 -8.59
C VAL A 451 -19.69 -30.09 -7.43
N LEU A 452 -20.05 -28.84 -7.68
CA LEU A 452 -20.97 -28.06 -6.86
C LEU A 452 -22.24 -27.83 -7.68
N ASP A 453 -23.36 -28.43 -7.27
CA ASP A 453 -24.62 -28.34 -7.98
C ASP A 453 -25.33 -27.03 -7.65
N ILE A 454 -25.55 -26.20 -8.66
CA ILE A 454 -26.23 -24.90 -8.58
C ILE A 454 -27.64 -24.91 -9.18
N THR A 455 -28.16 -26.07 -9.56
CA THR A 455 -29.46 -26.20 -10.23
C THR A 455 -30.60 -25.57 -9.43
N ALA A 456 -30.56 -25.70 -8.09
CA ALA A 456 -31.54 -25.07 -7.22
C ALA A 456 -31.54 -23.54 -7.32
N LEU A 457 -30.34 -22.92 -7.46
CA LEU A 457 -30.19 -21.47 -7.63
C LEU A 457 -30.70 -21.05 -9.03
N GLN A 458 -30.30 -21.74 -10.08
CA GLN A 458 -30.71 -21.43 -11.46
C GLN A 458 -32.22 -21.56 -11.67
N ASN A 459 -32.87 -22.51 -11.02
CA ASN A 459 -34.32 -22.68 -11.02
C ASN A 459 -35.06 -21.71 -10.10
N VAL A 460 -34.33 -20.79 -9.46
CA VAL A 460 -34.88 -19.75 -8.58
C VAL A 460 -35.82 -20.31 -7.51
N GLN A 461 -35.42 -21.43 -6.88
CA GLN A 461 -36.19 -22.07 -5.81
C GLN A 461 -36.22 -21.21 -4.55
N ASP A 462 -37.32 -21.23 -3.80
CA ASP A 462 -37.43 -20.51 -2.52
C ASP A 462 -36.65 -21.19 -1.40
N ASP A 463 -36.48 -22.50 -1.48
CA ASP A 463 -35.66 -23.29 -0.56
C ASP A 463 -34.38 -23.75 -1.26
N ILE A 464 -33.23 -23.32 -0.74
CA ILE A 464 -31.90 -23.69 -1.29
C ILE A 464 -31.26 -24.88 -0.54
N SER A 465 -32.04 -25.71 0.14
CA SER A 465 -31.55 -26.91 0.87
C SER A 465 -30.75 -27.84 -0.06
N SER A 466 -31.15 -27.98 -1.32
CA SER A 466 -30.40 -28.76 -2.31
C SER A 466 -29.02 -28.18 -2.58
N PHE A 467 -28.90 -26.87 -2.68
CA PHE A 467 -27.60 -26.19 -2.81
C PHE A 467 -26.75 -26.37 -1.54
N ALA A 468 -27.36 -26.22 -0.35
CA ALA A 468 -26.69 -26.45 0.93
C ALA A 468 -26.16 -27.89 1.06
N SER A 469 -26.95 -28.88 0.60
CA SER A 469 -26.55 -30.28 0.56
C SER A 469 -25.38 -30.50 -0.41
N SER A 470 -25.40 -29.86 -1.58
CA SER A 470 -24.30 -29.90 -2.54
C SER A 470 -23.04 -29.27 -1.98
N CYS A 471 -23.13 -28.15 -1.25
CA CYS A 471 -21.99 -27.56 -0.53
C CYS A 471 -21.40 -28.54 0.49
N THR A 472 -22.24 -29.24 1.25
CA THR A 472 -21.82 -30.27 2.21
C THR A 472 -21.04 -31.39 1.52
N GLU A 473 -21.57 -31.93 0.43
CA GLU A 473 -20.91 -32.98 -0.36
C GLU A 473 -19.58 -32.49 -0.94
N PHE A 474 -19.55 -31.32 -1.56
CA PHE A 474 -18.36 -30.69 -2.13
C PHE A 474 -17.27 -30.52 -1.08
N LEU A 475 -17.56 -29.89 0.07
CA LEU A 475 -16.61 -29.66 1.16
C LEU A 475 -16.07 -30.95 1.75
N SER A 476 -16.91 -31.97 1.89
CA SER A 476 -16.50 -33.28 2.41
C SER A 476 -15.53 -34.02 1.48
N ARG A 477 -15.59 -33.77 0.18
CA ARG A 477 -14.70 -34.38 -0.82
C ARG A 477 -13.34 -33.68 -0.85
N ILE A 478 -13.30 -32.36 -0.73
CA ILE A 478 -12.06 -31.56 -0.89
C ILE A 478 -11.26 -31.42 0.40
N PHE A 479 -11.88 -31.53 1.56
CA PHE A 479 -11.21 -31.35 2.85
C PHE A 479 -11.21 -32.62 3.70
N THR A 480 -10.06 -32.90 4.32
CA THR A 480 -9.94 -33.91 5.35
C THR A 480 -10.53 -33.43 6.68
N ASN A 481 -10.93 -34.37 7.54
CA ASN A 481 -11.42 -34.03 8.89
C ASN A 481 -10.44 -33.14 9.68
N GLN A 482 -9.13 -33.34 9.51
CA GLN A 482 -8.12 -32.53 10.19
C GLN A 482 -8.18 -31.07 9.75
N VAL A 483 -8.36 -30.78 8.45
CA VAL A 483 -8.51 -29.42 7.93
C VAL A 483 -9.80 -28.80 8.46
N LEU A 484 -10.91 -29.53 8.40
CA LEU A 484 -12.22 -29.06 8.88
C LEU A 484 -12.26 -28.77 10.39
N THR A 485 -11.37 -29.35 11.19
CA THR A 485 -11.26 -29.05 12.63
C THR A 485 -10.72 -27.66 12.92
N HIS A 486 -9.89 -27.11 12.01
CA HIS A 486 -9.22 -25.82 12.18
C HIS A 486 -9.60 -24.80 11.10
N MET A 487 -10.57 -25.11 10.27
CA MET A 487 -11.04 -24.23 9.20
C MET A 487 -11.73 -23.00 9.80
N SER A 488 -11.60 -21.86 9.16
CA SER A 488 -12.30 -20.63 9.52
C SER A 488 -13.47 -20.34 8.56
N GLU A 489 -14.33 -19.43 8.96
CA GLU A 489 -15.40 -18.89 8.12
C GLU A 489 -14.84 -18.32 6.80
N MET A 490 -13.70 -17.60 6.86
CA MET A 490 -13.01 -17.08 5.69
C MET A 490 -12.57 -18.19 4.73
N ALA A 491 -12.07 -19.31 5.24
CA ALA A 491 -11.65 -20.44 4.41
C ALA A 491 -12.84 -21.11 3.71
N LEU A 492 -13.98 -21.22 4.41
CA LEU A 492 -15.24 -21.71 3.85
C LEU A 492 -15.71 -20.81 2.72
N ASN A 493 -15.80 -19.51 2.99
CA ASN A 493 -16.25 -18.51 2.04
C ASN A 493 -15.38 -18.50 0.78
N LEU A 494 -14.06 -18.41 0.94
CA LEU A 494 -13.10 -18.45 -0.17
C LEU A 494 -13.25 -19.73 -1.02
N THR A 495 -13.44 -20.88 -0.39
CA THR A 495 -13.55 -22.16 -1.08
C THR A 495 -14.80 -22.24 -1.95
N LEU A 496 -15.94 -21.85 -1.41
CA LEU A 496 -17.21 -21.81 -2.16
C LEU A 496 -17.17 -20.75 -3.26
N PHE A 497 -16.70 -19.55 -2.95
CA PHE A 497 -16.51 -18.48 -3.92
C PHE A 497 -15.62 -18.93 -5.10
N THR A 498 -14.43 -19.49 -4.83
CA THR A 498 -13.50 -19.93 -5.88
C THR A 498 -14.12 -20.98 -6.80
N LYS A 499 -14.95 -21.86 -6.24
CA LYS A 499 -15.66 -22.87 -7.06
C LYS A 499 -16.73 -22.24 -7.93
N LEU A 500 -17.54 -21.36 -7.36
CA LEU A 500 -18.59 -20.63 -8.09
C LEU A 500 -18.00 -19.73 -9.17
N ASP A 501 -16.94 -18.99 -8.88
CA ASP A 501 -16.21 -18.13 -9.81
C ASP A 501 -15.61 -18.91 -11.00
N SER A 502 -15.36 -20.21 -10.82
CA SER A 502 -14.90 -21.11 -11.90
C SER A 502 -16.03 -21.61 -12.81
N MET A 503 -17.29 -21.22 -12.56
CA MET A 503 -18.48 -21.69 -13.27
C MET A 503 -19.04 -20.58 -14.16
N ASP A 504 -19.08 -20.75 -15.47
CA ASP A 504 -19.62 -19.76 -16.43
C ASP A 504 -21.11 -19.44 -16.24
N ALA A 505 -21.82 -20.23 -15.44
CA ALA A 505 -23.27 -20.15 -15.28
C ALA A 505 -23.74 -19.20 -14.18
N VAL A 506 -22.82 -18.62 -13.41
CA VAL A 506 -23.12 -17.70 -12.29
C VAL A 506 -22.13 -16.56 -12.25
N PHE A 507 -22.59 -15.42 -11.77
CA PHE A 507 -21.69 -14.34 -11.33
C PHE A 507 -21.63 -14.35 -9.81
N SER A 508 -20.44 -14.43 -9.23
CA SER A 508 -20.26 -14.49 -7.77
C SER A 508 -19.37 -13.38 -7.27
N GLU A 509 -19.68 -12.87 -6.06
CA GLU A 509 -18.91 -11.85 -5.37
C GLU A 509 -18.73 -12.27 -3.90
N MET A 510 -17.54 -12.06 -3.35
CA MET A 510 -17.23 -12.33 -1.97
C MET A 510 -17.08 -11.02 -1.19
N GLN A 511 -17.62 -10.96 0.05
CA GLN A 511 -17.55 -9.78 0.93
C GLN A 511 -18.08 -8.52 0.25
N LYS A 512 -19.28 -8.64 -0.38
CA LYS A 512 -19.91 -7.50 -1.04
C LYS A 512 -20.47 -6.52 -0.02
N SER A 513 -20.13 -5.25 -0.16
CA SER A 513 -20.71 -4.17 0.65
C SER A 513 -22.17 -3.95 0.30
N LEU A 514 -23.00 -3.76 1.32
CA LEU A 514 -24.43 -3.52 1.24
C LEU A 514 -24.82 -2.33 2.09
N ARG A 515 -25.53 -1.38 1.51
CA ARG A 515 -26.09 -0.23 2.22
C ARG A 515 -27.47 -0.56 2.76
N VAL A 516 -27.53 -0.83 4.06
CA VAL A 516 -28.76 -1.18 4.74
C VAL A 516 -29.44 0.08 5.30
N VAL A 517 -30.70 0.31 4.93
CA VAL A 517 -31.45 1.50 5.38
C VAL A 517 -31.57 1.49 6.91
N GLY A 518 -31.03 2.56 7.54
CA GLY A 518 -31.10 2.74 9.00
C GLY A 518 -30.07 1.96 9.81
N ASP A 519 -29.21 1.13 9.19
CA ASP A 519 -28.21 0.30 9.88
C ASP A 519 -26.78 0.43 9.28
N GLY A 520 -26.60 1.34 8.31
CA GLY A 520 -25.30 1.61 7.69
C GLY A 520 -24.80 0.49 6.78
N GLU A 521 -23.48 0.42 6.63
CA GLU A 521 -22.82 -0.54 5.76
C GLU A 521 -22.69 -1.92 6.40
N LYS A 522 -22.98 -2.96 5.62
CA LYS A 522 -22.83 -4.38 5.97
C LYS A 522 -22.11 -5.09 4.83
N PHE A 523 -21.54 -6.24 5.11
CA PHE A 523 -20.87 -7.06 4.09
C PHE A 523 -21.55 -8.42 4.04
N ALA A 524 -22.09 -8.77 2.87
CA ALA A 524 -22.56 -10.12 2.62
C ALA A 524 -21.36 -11.02 2.30
N ASP A 525 -21.29 -12.17 2.96
CA ASP A 525 -20.17 -13.10 2.77
C ASP A 525 -20.05 -13.59 1.33
N LEU A 526 -21.20 -13.91 0.71
CA LEU A 526 -21.25 -14.40 -0.66
C LEU A 526 -22.52 -13.89 -1.35
N VAL A 527 -22.34 -13.30 -2.52
CA VAL A 527 -23.44 -12.91 -3.42
C VAL A 527 -23.33 -13.72 -4.70
N ILE A 528 -24.42 -14.33 -5.12
CA ILE A 528 -24.48 -15.17 -6.32
C ILE A 528 -25.62 -14.65 -7.21
N THR A 529 -25.31 -14.20 -8.42
CA THR A 529 -26.30 -13.83 -9.42
C THR A 529 -26.41 -14.96 -10.43
N VAL A 530 -27.60 -15.46 -10.66
CA VAL A 530 -27.92 -16.50 -11.64
C VAL A 530 -28.81 -15.96 -12.74
N ASN A 531 -28.77 -16.60 -13.90
CA ASN A 531 -29.57 -16.26 -15.07
C ASN A 531 -29.38 -14.80 -15.53
N VAL A 532 -28.16 -14.31 -15.47
CA VAL A 532 -27.79 -12.91 -15.77
C VAL A 532 -28.35 -12.46 -17.11
N GLY A 533 -29.07 -11.35 -17.15
CA GLY A 533 -29.68 -10.76 -18.33
C GLY A 533 -30.94 -11.49 -18.84
N GLN A 534 -31.52 -12.43 -18.07
CA GLN A 534 -32.75 -13.13 -18.37
C GLN A 534 -33.90 -12.64 -17.50
N GLU A 535 -35.16 -12.92 -17.91
CA GLU A 535 -36.35 -12.52 -17.12
C GLU A 535 -36.40 -13.11 -15.71
N ASN A 536 -35.73 -14.25 -15.51
CA ASN A 536 -35.64 -14.94 -14.23
C ASN A 536 -34.28 -14.70 -13.54
N GLU A 537 -33.60 -13.61 -13.83
CA GLU A 537 -32.38 -13.19 -13.07
C GLU A 537 -32.71 -13.09 -11.59
N CYS A 538 -31.89 -13.71 -10.75
CA CYS A 538 -32.07 -13.67 -9.31
C CYS A 538 -30.73 -13.56 -8.58
N ILE A 539 -30.72 -12.76 -7.52
CA ILE A 539 -29.56 -12.53 -6.68
C ILE A 539 -29.76 -13.25 -5.35
N TYR A 540 -28.82 -14.11 -5.01
CA TYR A 540 -28.76 -14.80 -3.72
C TYR A 540 -27.75 -14.12 -2.83
N LEU A 541 -28.19 -13.62 -1.68
CA LEU A 541 -27.36 -13.08 -0.61
C LEU A 541 -27.17 -14.14 0.45
N ILE A 542 -25.96 -14.61 0.66
CA ILE A 542 -25.68 -15.71 1.57
C ILE A 542 -24.74 -15.22 2.66
N GLU A 543 -25.21 -15.30 3.90
CA GLU A 543 -24.38 -15.16 5.10
C GLU A 543 -23.87 -16.53 5.50
N LEU A 544 -22.56 -16.71 5.49
CA LEU A 544 -21.90 -17.96 5.82
C LEU A 544 -21.37 -17.90 7.26
N LYS A 545 -21.64 -18.91 8.04
CA LYS A 545 -21.05 -19.06 9.38
C LYS A 545 -20.42 -20.44 9.54
N TYR A 546 -19.31 -20.47 10.24
CA TYR A 546 -18.57 -21.69 10.47
C TYR A 546 -18.37 -21.95 11.97
N VAL A 547 -18.74 -23.14 12.41
CA VAL A 547 -18.45 -23.63 13.76
C VAL A 547 -17.52 -24.83 13.65
N THR A 548 -16.37 -24.76 14.30
CA THR A 548 -15.44 -25.90 14.31
C THR A 548 -16.07 -27.12 15.01
N LYS A 549 -15.70 -28.33 14.59
CA LYS A 549 -16.22 -29.55 15.23
C LYS A 549 -15.90 -29.60 16.72
N THR A 550 -14.82 -28.97 17.16
CA THR A 550 -14.42 -28.90 18.57
C THR A 550 -15.30 -27.98 19.40
N ASP A 551 -15.84 -26.92 18.78
CA ASP A 551 -16.66 -25.92 19.46
C ASP A 551 -18.16 -26.10 19.23
N ALA A 552 -18.56 -27.17 18.52
CA ALA A 552 -19.93 -27.44 18.11
C ALA A 552 -20.81 -27.94 19.28
N THR A 553 -21.05 -27.05 20.23
CA THR A 553 -22.09 -27.26 21.25
C THR A 553 -23.45 -26.78 20.73
N GLU A 554 -24.54 -27.41 21.17
CA GLU A 554 -25.89 -27.02 20.76
C GLU A 554 -26.15 -25.52 20.99
N ALA A 555 -25.76 -24.99 22.14
CA ALA A 555 -25.90 -23.57 22.47
C ALA A 555 -25.08 -22.65 21.49
N LYS A 556 -23.87 -23.06 21.10
CA LYS A 556 -23.05 -22.30 20.15
C LYS A 556 -23.69 -22.31 18.78
N ILE A 557 -24.15 -23.44 18.29
CA ILE A 557 -24.81 -23.59 17.00
C ILE A 557 -26.06 -22.71 16.95
N GLN A 558 -26.95 -22.79 17.96
CA GLN A 558 -28.18 -21.99 17.99
C GLN A 558 -27.92 -20.50 18.07
N ASN A 559 -26.91 -20.04 18.82
CA ASN A 559 -26.53 -18.63 18.85
C ASN A 559 -25.99 -18.19 17.50
N THR A 560 -25.16 -18.98 16.84
CA THR A 560 -24.62 -18.70 15.52
C THR A 560 -25.71 -18.58 14.45
N ILE A 561 -26.71 -19.49 14.47
CA ILE A 561 -27.89 -19.46 13.61
C ILE A 561 -28.67 -18.15 13.84
N LYS A 562 -28.95 -17.82 15.09
CA LYS A 562 -29.66 -16.58 15.43
C LYS A 562 -28.95 -15.33 14.92
N ASP A 563 -27.63 -15.25 15.10
CA ASP A 563 -26.83 -14.12 14.66
C ASP A 563 -26.82 -14.02 13.13
N ALA A 564 -26.60 -15.12 12.41
CA ALA A 564 -26.60 -15.17 10.95
C ALA A 564 -27.98 -14.78 10.38
N THR A 565 -29.07 -15.34 10.92
CA THR A 565 -30.42 -15.00 10.50
C THR A 565 -30.75 -13.51 10.72
N ALA A 566 -30.29 -12.94 11.84
CA ALA A 566 -30.48 -11.51 12.10
C ALA A 566 -29.69 -10.65 11.09
N GLN A 567 -28.54 -11.07 10.65
CA GLN A 567 -27.75 -10.38 9.60
C GLN A 567 -28.47 -10.42 8.25
N VAL A 568 -28.93 -11.60 7.82
CA VAL A 568 -29.69 -11.80 6.58
C VAL A 568 -30.94 -10.93 6.51
N GLN A 569 -31.70 -10.79 7.61
CA GLN A 569 -32.88 -9.93 7.62
C GLN A 569 -32.55 -8.45 7.33
N ARG A 570 -31.36 -8.00 7.73
CA ARG A 570 -30.89 -6.65 7.43
C ARG A 570 -30.55 -6.49 5.95
N TYR A 571 -29.97 -7.50 5.29
CA TYR A 571 -29.59 -7.44 3.88
C TYR A 571 -30.77 -7.24 2.93
N LYS A 572 -31.96 -7.72 3.30
CA LYS A 572 -33.19 -7.57 2.51
C LYS A 572 -33.59 -6.10 2.29
N SER A 573 -33.11 -5.18 3.11
CA SER A 573 -33.36 -3.74 2.98
C SER A 573 -32.21 -2.97 2.33
N ALA A 574 -31.22 -3.66 1.73
CA ALA A 574 -30.11 -3.04 1.07
C ALA A 574 -30.54 -2.28 -0.18
N ILE A 575 -29.96 -1.08 -0.36
CA ILE A 575 -30.37 -0.15 -1.43
C ILE A 575 -29.91 -0.68 -2.80
N GLU A 576 -28.79 -1.36 -2.86
CA GLU A 576 -28.17 -1.89 -4.08
C GLU A 576 -29.06 -2.89 -4.83
N PHE A 577 -30.06 -3.43 -4.14
CA PHE A 577 -30.97 -4.44 -4.71
C PHE A 577 -32.43 -3.98 -4.82
N ARG A 578 -32.69 -2.68 -4.70
CA ARG A 578 -34.03 -2.13 -4.98
C ARG A 578 -34.42 -2.50 -6.41
N ASP A 579 -35.66 -2.95 -6.57
CA ASP A 579 -36.23 -3.36 -7.85
C ASP A 579 -35.58 -4.60 -8.51
N ARG A 580 -34.77 -5.36 -7.76
CA ARG A 580 -34.21 -6.64 -8.22
C ARG A 580 -34.83 -7.82 -7.47
N GLN A 581 -34.89 -8.97 -8.12
CA GLN A 581 -35.31 -10.20 -7.46
C GLN A 581 -34.17 -10.71 -6.59
N ILE A 582 -34.34 -10.61 -5.26
CA ILE A 582 -33.35 -11.07 -4.30
C ILE A 582 -33.91 -12.16 -3.39
N LYS A 583 -33.03 -13.10 -3.00
CA LYS A 583 -33.27 -14.10 -1.95
C LYS A 583 -32.09 -14.08 -1.00
N ALA A 584 -32.37 -14.08 0.30
CA ALA A 584 -31.32 -13.94 1.30
C ALA A 584 -31.43 -15.05 2.33
N TYR A 585 -30.31 -15.76 2.57
CA TYR A 585 -30.23 -16.96 3.38
C TYR A 585 -29.02 -16.94 4.33
N ALA A 586 -29.20 -17.48 5.52
CA ALA A 586 -28.13 -17.81 6.43
C ALA A 586 -27.75 -19.30 6.27
N MET A 587 -26.50 -19.59 6.03
CA MET A 587 -25.97 -20.96 5.96
C MET A 587 -24.93 -21.16 7.06
N VAL A 588 -25.19 -22.07 7.99
CA VAL A 588 -24.30 -22.38 9.11
C VAL A 588 -23.73 -23.79 8.95
N PHE A 589 -22.40 -23.86 8.96
CA PHE A 589 -21.66 -25.11 8.78
C PHE A 589 -21.00 -25.57 10.11
N VAL A 590 -21.06 -26.87 10.36
CA VAL A 590 -20.26 -27.55 11.39
C VAL A 590 -19.32 -28.53 10.67
N GLY A 591 -18.04 -28.20 10.56
CA GLY A 591 -17.16 -28.96 9.70
C GLY A 591 -17.59 -28.81 8.21
N SER A 592 -17.84 -29.94 7.53
CA SER A 592 -18.37 -29.92 6.16
C SER A 592 -19.90 -29.88 6.07
N GLU A 593 -20.61 -30.09 7.15
CA GLU A 593 -22.06 -30.26 7.18
C GLU A 593 -22.76 -28.89 7.33
N CYS A 594 -23.66 -28.55 6.42
CA CYS A 594 -24.56 -27.43 6.58
C CYS A 594 -25.71 -27.82 7.53
N VAL A 595 -25.66 -27.33 8.77
CA VAL A 595 -26.62 -27.64 9.83
C VAL A 595 -27.81 -26.69 9.84
N HIS A 596 -27.76 -25.60 9.13
CA HIS A 596 -28.84 -24.64 8.95
C HIS A 596 -28.74 -23.94 7.60
N CYS A 597 -29.89 -23.83 6.93
CA CYS A 597 -30.04 -23.05 5.70
C CYS A 597 -31.44 -22.41 5.71
N GLY A 598 -31.51 -21.07 5.95
CA GLY A 598 -32.81 -20.41 6.05
C GLY A 598 -32.77 -18.89 6.14
#